data_90b44f9c3fac2ea7b91cdaf2cee3ceb2
#
_entry.id   90b44f9c3fac2ea7b91cdaf2cee3ceb2
#
_cell.length_a   1.000
_cell.length_b   1.000
_cell.length_c   1.000
_cell.angle_alpha   90.00
_cell.angle_beta   90.00
_cell.angle_gamma   90.00
#
_symmetry.space_group_name_H-M   'P 1'
#
loop_
_entity.id
_entity.type
_entity.pdbx_description
1 polymer ?
#
loop_
_entity_poly.entity_id
_entity_poly.type
_entity_poly.pdbx_seq_one_letter_code
_entity_poly.pdbx_strand_id
1 'polypeptide(L)'
;MRRRNSLNVQRLLFILSVVFIIIFHFEKLLNIKTYYLYFSTTPFSYQVSRLLLYGLFLTLEISMFSEKRIFLFLGLVLSSILNLQFNYGADVFIFNLTLFLAFIGNSSKDDFLKSCGYLLMLSHLTVIYIYNGVNKLTDSIWLNGKVIEFYLTPKIGFLQGVELDVGIARFISLSVVVLQFSILLIWFKKCRKLIAILFILKH
;
A
#
# COMPACT_ATOMS: atom_id res chain seq x y z
N MET A 1 11.54 -0.11 31.46
CA MET A 1 12.34 -0.02 30.22
C MET A 1 11.67 -0.59 28.97
N ARG A 2 11.10 -1.80 28.97
CA ARG A 2 10.43 -2.41 27.78
C ARG A 2 9.30 -1.56 27.16
N ARG A 3 8.47 -0.90 27.98
CA ARG A 3 7.32 -0.10 27.51
C ARG A 3 7.75 1.17 26.75
N ARG A 4 8.87 1.79 27.15
CA ARG A 4 9.40 3.01 26.51
C ARG A 4 10.01 2.71 25.14
N ASN A 5 10.66 1.57 24.98
CA ASN A 5 11.23 1.14 23.69
C ASN A 5 10.14 0.76 22.67
N SER A 6 9.03 0.14 23.10
CA SER A 6 7.91 -0.20 22.21
C SER A 6 7.20 1.04 21.68
N LEU A 7 7.09 2.09 22.49
CA LEU A 7 6.51 3.39 22.09
C LEU A 7 7.36 4.10 21.03
N ASN A 8 8.68 4.07 21.16
CA ASN A 8 9.58 4.68 20.18
C ASN A 8 9.52 3.95 18.83
N VAL A 9 9.44 2.62 18.83
CA VAL A 9 9.31 1.83 17.61
C VAL A 9 7.97 2.10 16.90
N GLN A 10 6.87 2.17 17.65
CA GLN A 10 5.56 2.49 17.08
C GLN A 10 5.53 3.88 16.45
N ARG A 11 6.10 4.88 17.14
CA ARG A 11 6.21 6.24 16.62
C ARG A 11 7.09 6.29 15.36
N LEU A 12 8.20 5.56 15.33
CA LEU A 12 9.05 5.46 14.16
C LEU A 12 8.30 4.85 12.98
N LEU A 13 7.60 3.74 13.17
CA LEU A 13 6.81 3.09 12.13
C LEU A 13 5.69 4.00 11.62
N PHE A 14 5.03 4.75 12.49
CA PHE A 14 4.04 5.75 12.11
C PHE A 14 4.66 6.82 11.22
N ILE A 15 5.78 7.43 11.62
CA ILE A 15 6.49 8.44 10.84
C ILE A 15 6.92 7.89 9.48
N LEU A 16 7.51 6.69 9.44
CA LEU A 16 7.93 6.05 8.19
C LEU A 16 6.73 5.82 7.24
N SER A 17 5.58 5.42 7.78
CA SER A 17 4.36 5.25 6.99
C SER A 17 3.84 6.57 6.42
N VAL A 18 3.86 7.64 7.21
CA VAL A 18 3.46 8.99 6.73
C VAL A 18 4.44 9.50 5.67
N VAL A 19 5.75 9.33 5.88
CA VAL A 19 6.79 9.67 4.89
C VAL A 19 6.56 8.90 3.58
N PHE A 20 6.24 7.62 3.64
CA PHE A 20 5.93 6.83 2.47
C PHE A 20 4.72 7.40 1.69
N ILE A 21 3.64 7.78 2.37
CA ILE A 21 2.47 8.40 1.75
C ILE A 21 2.85 9.74 1.10
N ILE A 22 3.68 10.55 1.76
CA ILE A 22 4.17 11.83 1.22
C ILE A 22 4.99 11.59 -0.05
N ILE A 23 5.92 10.65 -0.05
CA ILE A 23 6.76 10.33 -1.21
C ILE A 23 5.88 9.89 -2.39
N PHE A 24 4.89 9.02 -2.16
CA PHE A 24 3.97 8.57 -3.19
C PHE A 24 3.20 9.73 -3.82
N HIS A 25 2.64 10.61 -3.00
CA HIS A 25 1.90 11.78 -3.52
C HIS A 25 2.83 12.84 -4.11
N PHE A 26 4.09 12.90 -3.69
CA PHE A 26 5.09 13.80 -4.27
C PHE A 26 5.43 13.38 -5.71
N GLU A 27 5.59 12.09 -5.97
CA GLU A 27 5.73 11.57 -7.33
C GLU A 27 4.51 11.94 -8.20
N LYS A 28 3.30 11.82 -7.65
CA LYS A 28 2.08 12.24 -8.32
C LYS A 28 2.08 13.74 -8.61
N LEU A 29 2.55 14.58 -7.68
CA LEU A 29 2.65 16.03 -7.87
C LEU A 29 3.63 16.39 -8.99
N LEU A 30 4.79 15.73 -9.08
CA LEU A 30 5.76 15.93 -10.14
C LEU A 30 5.20 15.56 -11.51
N ASN A 31 4.41 14.49 -11.58
CA ASN A 31 3.85 13.95 -12.81
C ASN A 31 2.35 14.29 -12.98
N ILE A 32 1.84 15.32 -12.28
CA ILE A 32 0.40 15.56 -12.17
C ILE A 32 -0.29 15.79 -13.53
N LYS A 33 0.41 16.36 -14.51
CA LYS A 33 -0.15 16.51 -15.87
C LYS A 33 -0.43 15.16 -16.51
N THR A 34 0.51 14.22 -16.37
CA THR A 34 0.35 12.86 -16.90
C THR A 34 -0.75 12.12 -16.16
N TYR A 35 -0.77 12.19 -14.82
CA TYR A 35 -1.84 11.61 -14.00
C TYR A 35 -3.20 12.21 -14.34
N TYR A 36 -3.28 13.52 -14.52
CA TYR A 36 -4.52 14.18 -14.89
C TYR A 36 -5.05 13.72 -16.25
N LEU A 37 -4.19 13.59 -17.24
CA LEU A 37 -4.58 13.16 -18.60
C LEU A 37 -5.05 11.70 -18.66
N TYR A 38 -4.40 10.80 -17.91
CA TYR A 38 -4.65 9.36 -18.04
C TYR A 38 -5.58 8.79 -16.98
N PHE A 39 -5.66 9.39 -15.80
CA PHE A 39 -6.37 8.81 -14.65
C PHE A 39 -7.46 9.69 -14.05
N SER A 40 -7.64 10.94 -14.54
CA SER A 40 -8.67 11.82 -14.01
C SER A 40 -10.06 11.36 -14.46
N THR A 41 -10.93 11.11 -13.47
CA THR A 41 -12.33 10.70 -13.69
C THR A 41 -13.33 11.82 -13.37
N THR A 42 -12.86 12.97 -12.88
CA THR A 42 -13.73 14.05 -12.40
C THR A 42 -13.40 15.41 -13.01
N PRO A 43 -14.34 16.36 -12.97
CA PRO A 43 -14.20 17.69 -13.58
C PRO A 43 -13.31 18.66 -12.77
N PHE A 44 -12.61 18.23 -11.74
CA PHE A 44 -11.70 19.14 -11.03
C PHE A 44 -10.58 19.61 -11.96
N SER A 45 -10.33 20.92 -11.94
CA SER A 45 -9.24 21.47 -12.73
C SER A 45 -7.88 21.00 -12.21
N TYR A 46 -6.90 20.98 -13.08
CA TYR A 46 -5.50 20.71 -12.75
C TYR A 46 -4.99 21.53 -11.56
N GLN A 47 -5.38 22.81 -11.49
CA GLN A 47 -4.98 23.72 -10.41
C GLN A 47 -5.58 23.30 -9.06
N VAL A 48 -6.86 22.91 -9.03
CA VAL A 48 -7.53 22.42 -7.83
C VAL A 48 -6.87 21.13 -7.33
N SER A 49 -6.52 20.22 -8.23
CA SER A 49 -5.82 18.98 -7.87
C SER A 49 -4.46 19.24 -7.21
N ARG A 50 -3.71 20.22 -7.73
CA ARG A 50 -2.44 20.65 -7.11
C ARG A 50 -2.64 21.23 -5.71
N LEU A 51 -3.65 22.09 -5.53
CA LEU A 51 -3.95 22.67 -4.21
C LEU A 51 -4.34 21.59 -3.19
N LEU A 52 -5.15 20.60 -3.61
CA LEU A 52 -5.51 19.47 -2.76
C LEU A 52 -4.28 18.64 -2.35
N LEU A 53 -3.33 18.40 -3.27
CA LEU A 53 -2.07 17.73 -2.95
C LEU A 53 -1.21 18.51 -1.97
N TYR A 54 -1.07 19.82 -2.16
CA TYR A 54 -0.34 20.66 -1.19
C TYR A 54 -1.01 20.68 0.19
N GLY A 55 -2.35 20.76 0.24
CA GLY A 55 -3.10 20.65 1.49
C GLY A 55 -2.89 19.30 2.17
N LEU A 56 -2.86 18.21 1.39
CA LEU A 56 -2.57 16.87 1.91
C LEU A 56 -1.15 16.79 2.50
N PHE A 57 -0.14 17.29 1.81
CA PHE A 57 1.22 17.33 2.33
C PHE A 57 1.31 18.07 3.65
N LEU A 58 0.75 19.29 3.71
CA LEU A 58 0.76 20.10 4.92
C LEU A 58 0.10 19.38 6.10
N THR A 59 -1.06 18.74 5.88
CA THR A 59 -1.76 18.02 6.95
C THR A 59 -0.99 16.78 7.41
N LEU A 60 -0.35 16.06 6.50
CA LEU A 60 0.48 14.90 6.82
C LEU A 60 1.76 15.30 7.56
N GLU A 61 2.45 16.36 7.11
CA GLU A 61 3.63 16.88 7.79
C GLU A 61 3.30 17.32 9.23
N ILE A 62 2.23 18.10 9.42
CA ILE A 62 1.80 18.52 10.75
C ILE A 62 1.47 17.29 11.61
N SER A 63 0.88 16.22 11.04
CA SER A 63 0.53 15.01 11.77
C SER A 63 1.74 14.25 12.33
N MET A 64 2.93 14.38 11.70
CA MET A 64 4.15 13.75 12.20
C MET A 64 4.64 14.38 13.52
N PHE A 65 4.40 15.67 13.69
CA PHE A 65 4.86 16.43 14.86
C PHE A 65 3.76 16.65 15.89
N SER A 66 2.49 16.60 15.46
CA SER A 66 1.32 16.79 16.32
C SER A 66 0.78 15.46 16.84
N GLU A 67 0.41 15.42 18.12
CA GLU A 67 -0.34 14.30 18.69
C GLU A 67 -1.85 14.34 18.36
N LYS A 68 -2.29 15.41 17.69
CA LYS A 68 -3.72 15.64 17.39
C LYS A 68 -4.13 14.86 16.14
N ARG A 69 -5.02 13.90 16.30
CA ARG A 69 -5.56 13.08 15.19
C ARG A 69 -6.34 13.89 14.13
N ILE A 70 -6.75 15.11 14.45
CA ILE A 70 -7.52 15.95 13.52
C ILE A 70 -6.77 16.17 12.20
N PHE A 71 -5.44 16.30 12.23
CA PHE A 71 -4.65 16.49 11.02
C PHE A 71 -4.62 15.23 10.14
N LEU A 72 -4.65 14.04 10.75
CA LEU A 72 -4.77 12.78 9.99
C LEU A 72 -6.17 12.64 9.37
N PHE A 73 -7.23 13.03 10.08
CA PHE A 73 -8.58 13.03 9.51
C PHE A 73 -8.74 14.06 8.39
N LEU A 74 -8.13 15.25 8.51
CA LEU A 74 -8.09 16.22 7.41
C LEU A 74 -7.32 15.66 6.21
N GLY A 75 -6.17 15.03 6.45
CA GLY A 75 -5.41 14.32 5.41
C GLY A 75 -6.24 13.22 4.75
N LEU A 76 -7.03 12.48 5.54
CA LEU A 76 -7.94 11.45 5.02
C LEU A 76 -9.03 12.04 4.11
N VAL A 77 -9.65 13.16 4.51
CA VAL A 77 -10.66 13.85 3.67
C VAL A 77 -10.05 14.30 2.35
N LEU A 78 -8.87 14.93 2.38
CA LEU A 78 -8.17 15.37 1.17
C LEU A 78 -7.76 14.18 0.28
N SER A 79 -7.27 13.08 0.89
CA SER A 79 -6.96 11.85 0.18
C SER A 79 -8.20 11.20 -0.43
N SER A 80 -9.36 11.28 0.23
CA SER A 80 -10.65 10.80 -0.31
C SER A 80 -11.05 11.56 -1.57
N ILE A 81 -10.95 12.89 -1.53
CA ILE A 81 -11.27 13.75 -2.69
C ILE A 81 -10.33 13.43 -3.86
N LEU A 82 -9.02 13.30 -3.57
CA LEU A 82 -8.04 12.94 -4.59
C LEU A 82 -8.27 11.53 -5.16
N ASN A 83 -8.70 10.58 -4.33
CA ASN A 83 -9.00 9.21 -4.77
C ASN A 83 -10.26 9.16 -5.67
N LEU A 84 -11.25 10.02 -5.43
CA LEU A 84 -12.39 10.19 -6.34
C LEU A 84 -11.95 10.73 -7.71
N GLN A 85 -10.92 11.55 -7.74
CA GLN A 85 -10.39 12.13 -8.96
C GLN A 85 -9.46 11.19 -9.72
N PHE A 86 -8.57 10.50 -9.01
CA PHE A 86 -7.55 9.63 -9.57
C PHE A 86 -7.83 8.19 -9.13
N ASN A 87 -8.64 7.50 -9.90
CA ASN A 87 -9.03 6.11 -9.59
C ASN A 87 -7.98 5.10 -10.11
N TYR A 88 -6.82 5.10 -9.49
CA TYR A 88 -5.76 4.13 -9.74
C TYR A 88 -5.58 3.20 -8.54
N GLY A 89 -5.29 1.91 -8.77
CA GLY A 89 -5.23 0.92 -7.69
C GLY A 89 -4.27 1.27 -6.54
N ALA A 90 -3.14 1.93 -6.85
CA ALA A 90 -2.20 2.41 -5.84
C ALA A 90 -2.80 3.54 -4.99
N ASP A 91 -3.65 4.40 -5.55
CA ASP A 91 -4.32 5.48 -4.82
C ASP A 91 -5.29 4.93 -3.77
N VAL A 92 -6.03 3.88 -4.12
CA VAL A 92 -6.92 3.18 -3.18
C VAL A 92 -6.11 2.59 -2.02
N PHE A 93 -4.95 1.99 -2.31
CA PHE A 93 -4.07 1.45 -1.27
C PHE A 93 -3.57 2.55 -0.33
N ILE A 94 -3.08 3.67 -0.86
CA ILE A 94 -2.58 4.80 -0.09
C ILE A 94 -3.70 5.46 0.73
N PHE A 95 -4.89 5.60 0.16
CA PHE A 95 -6.07 6.06 0.88
C PHE A 95 -6.38 5.17 2.09
N ASN A 96 -6.41 3.86 1.91
CA ASN A 96 -6.66 2.92 3.00
C ASN A 96 -5.54 2.95 4.06
N LEU A 97 -4.28 3.10 3.64
CA LEU A 97 -3.17 3.29 4.57
C LEU A 97 -3.34 4.56 5.41
N THR A 98 -3.75 5.67 4.78
CA THR A 98 -4.05 6.94 5.49
C THR A 98 -5.20 6.76 6.47
N LEU A 99 -6.24 6.03 6.09
CA LEU A 99 -7.37 5.68 6.97
C LEU A 99 -6.88 4.92 8.21
N PHE A 100 -6.07 3.87 8.03
CA PHE A 100 -5.56 3.09 9.16
C PHE A 100 -4.68 3.93 10.09
N LEU A 101 -3.84 4.81 9.53
CA LEU A 101 -3.02 5.71 10.31
C LEU A 101 -3.84 6.72 11.10
N ALA A 102 -4.98 7.20 10.57
CA ALA A 102 -5.90 8.07 11.30
C ALA A 102 -6.47 7.39 12.54
N PHE A 103 -6.76 6.07 12.48
CA PHE A 103 -7.17 5.29 13.65
C PHE A 103 -6.01 5.00 14.61
N ILE A 104 -4.84 4.61 14.10
CA ILE A 104 -3.67 4.29 14.92
C ILE A 104 -3.16 5.54 15.64
N GLY A 105 -3.04 6.68 14.95
CA GLY A 105 -2.57 7.96 15.49
C GLY A 105 -1.09 7.94 15.90
N ASN A 106 -0.56 9.11 16.20
CA ASN A 106 0.80 9.30 16.69
C ASN A 106 0.91 9.10 18.23
N SER A 107 -0.21 9.27 18.97
CA SER A 107 -0.24 9.19 20.43
C SER A 107 -0.68 7.83 20.94
N SER A 108 -0.02 7.37 22.01
CA SER A 108 -0.27 6.07 22.63
C SER A 108 -1.46 6.00 23.59
N LYS A 109 -2.21 7.10 23.76
CA LYS A 109 -3.19 7.20 24.86
C LYS A 109 -4.49 6.42 24.65
N ASP A 110 -4.81 6.04 23.40
CA ASP A 110 -6.07 5.36 23.09
C ASP A 110 -5.78 3.98 22.48
N ASP A 111 -5.68 2.98 23.35
CA ASP A 111 -5.34 1.62 22.96
C ASP A 111 -6.47 0.93 22.16
N PHE A 112 -7.73 1.31 22.39
CA PHE A 112 -8.88 0.75 21.67
C PHE A 112 -8.85 1.15 20.19
N LEU A 113 -8.77 2.46 19.89
CA LEU A 113 -8.73 2.94 18.50
C LEU A 113 -7.51 2.41 17.73
N LYS A 114 -6.35 2.29 18.41
CA LYS A 114 -5.18 1.64 17.82
C LYS A 114 -5.44 0.19 17.45
N SER A 115 -6.04 -0.56 18.37
CA SER A 115 -6.37 -1.96 18.11
C SER A 115 -7.33 -2.10 16.95
N CYS A 116 -8.32 -1.23 16.83
CA CYS A 116 -9.22 -1.14 15.69
C CYS A 116 -8.46 -0.83 14.38
N GLY A 117 -7.54 0.14 14.40
CA GLY A 117 -6.74 0.48 13.22
C GLY A 117 -5.87 -0.69 12.75
N TYR A 118 -5.20 -1.39 13.66
CA TYR A 118 -4.42 -2.59 13.32
C TYR A 118 -5.29 -3.73 12.79
N LEU A 119 -6.46 -3.95 13.39
CA LEU A 119 -7.40 -4.97 12.94
C LEU A 119 -7.90 -4.67 11.51
N LEU A 120 -8.29 -3.43 11.25
CA LEU A 120 -8.72 -2.97 9.93
C LEU A 120 -7.61 -3.15 8.89
N MET A 121 -6.37 -2.77 9.23
CA MET A 121 -5.22 -2.94 8.34
C MET A 121 -4.96 -4.41 8.01
N LEU A 122 -4.96 -5.30 9.01
CA LEU A 122 -4.76 -6.73 8.79
C LEU A 122 -5.90 -7.33 7.96
N SER A 123 -7.15 -6.97 8.24
CA SER A 123 -8.32 -7.43 7.48
C SER A 123 -8.24 -6.98 6.03
N HIS A 124 -7.89 -5.72 5.79
CA HIS A 124 -7.77 -5.16 4.45
C HIS A 124 -6.66 -5.85 3.65
N LEU A 125 -5.47 -6.02 4.23
CA LEU A 125 -4.40 -6.78 3.58
C LEU A 125 -4.85 -8.20 3.25
N THR A 126 -5.51 -8.88 4.18
CA THR A 126 -6.01 -10.24 3.96
C THR A 126 -6.96 -10.28 2.78
N VAL A 127 -7.95 -9.38 2.72
CA VAL A 127 -8.93 -9.32 1.62
C VAL A 127 -8.25 -9.06 0.28
N ILE A 128 -7.35 -8.07 0.20
CA ILE A 128 -6.65 -7.73 -1.05
C ILE A 128 -5.84 -8.93 -1.57
N TYR A 129 -5.07 -9.59 -0.71
CA TYR A 129 -4.23 -10.70 -1.15
C TYR A 129 -5.03 -11.93 -1.54
N ILE A 130 -6.13 -12.25 -0.82
CA ILE A 130 -7.04 -13.34 -1.20
C ILE A 130 -7.70 -13.02 -2.54
N TYR A 131 -8.26 -11.82 -2.70
CA TYR A 131 -8.89 -11.41 -3.95
C TYR A 131 -7.93 -11.51 -5.13
N ASN A 132 -6.71 -11.00 -4.98
CA ASN A 132 -5.69 -11.10 -6.01
C ASN A 132 -5.26 -12.56 -6.27
N GLY A 133 -5.22 -13.40 -5.24
CA GLY A 133 -4.94 -14.83 -5.37
C GLY A 133 -6.03 -15.54 -6.17
N VAL A 134 -7.30 -15.28 -5.86
CA VAL A 134 -8.45 -15.85 -6.58
C VAL A 134 -8.44 -15.41 -8.04
N ASN A 135 -8.25 -14.12 -8.32
CA ASN A 135 -8.18 -13.61 -9.69
C ASN A 135 -7.06 -14.30 -10.50
N LYS A 136 -5.91 -14.54 -9.89
CA LYS A 136 -4.80 -15.25 -10.54
C LYS A 136 -5.10 -16.73 -10.78
N LEU A 137 -5.87 -17.38 -9.91
CA LEU A 137 -6.30 -18.75 -10.13
C LEU A 137 -7.33 -18.90 -11.26
N THR A 138 -8.08 -17.85 -11.56
CA THR A 138 -9.06 -17.84 -12.66
C THR A 138 -8.47 -17.37 -13.99
N ASP A 139 -7.26 -16.79 -13.96
CA ASP A 139 -6.59 -16.27 -15.15
C ASP A 139 -5.63 -17.30 -15.74
N SER A 140 -5.94 -17.78 -16.95
CA SER A 140 -5.12 -18.75 -17.68
C SER A 140 -3.69 -18.28 -17.96
N ILE A 141 -3.46 -16.97 -18.09
CA ILE A 141 -2.14 -16.38 -18.32
C ILE A 141 -1.23 -16.62 -17.10
N TRP A 142 -1.83 -16.50 -15.88
CA TRP A 142 -1.12 -16.85 -14.64
C TRP A 142 -0.92 -18.34 -14.48
N LEU A 143 -1.94 -19.16 -14.74
CA LEU A 143 -1.85 -20.61 -14.59
C LEU A 143 -0.84 -21.27 -15.55
N ASN A 144 -0.65 -20.68 -16.73
CA ASN A 144 0.31 -21.16 -17.74
C ASN A 144 1.71 -20.54 -17.60
N GLY A 145 1.95 -19.67 -16.62
CA GLY A 145 3.25 -19.04 -16.40
C GLY A 145 3.61 -17.91 -17.36
N LYS A 146 2.75 -17.58 -18.34
CA LYS A 146 3.01 -16.52 -19.34
C LYS A 146 3.27 -15.15 -18.74
N VAL A 147 2.69 -14.86 -17.56
CA VAL A 147 2.95 -13.62 -16.84
C VAL A 147 4.42 -13.53 -16.43
N ILE A 148 5.00 -14.64 -15.96
CA ILE A 148 6.41 -14.69 -15.55
C ILE A 148 7.33 -14.52 -16.75
N GLU A 149 7.02 -15.18 -17.87
CA GLU A 149 7.74 -14.97 -19.13
C GLU A 149 7.68 -13.50 -19.54
N PHE A 150 6.50 -12.86 -19.48
CA PHE A 150 6.33 -11.45 -19.82
C PHE A 150 7.17 -10.52 -18.93
N TYR A 151 7.25 -10.78 -17.62
CA TYR A 151 8.06 -9.98 -16.70
C TYR A 151 9.56 -10.23 -16.82
N LEU A 152 9.99 -11.43 -17.24
CA LEU A 152 11.39 -11.78 -17.37
C LEU A 152 11.97 -11.58 -18.78
N THR A 153 11.12 -11.29 -19.77
CA THR A 153 11.51 -10.89 -21.13
C THR A 153 11.51 -9.36 -21.32
N PRO A 154 11.79 -8.50 -20.35
CA PRO A 154 11.79 -7.09 -20.61
C PRO A 154 12.94 -6.71 -21.54
N LYS A 155 12.65 -5.84 -22.47
CA LYS A 155 13.67 -5.23 -23.34
C LYS A 155 14.67 -4.36 -22.54
N ILE A 156 14.42 -4.14 -21.27
CA ILE A 156 15.17 -3.29 -20.37
C ILE A 156 15.28 -4.03 -19.02
N GLY A 157 16.49 -4.42 -18.62
CA GLY A 157 16.69 -4.95 -17.28
C GLY A 157 17.80 -6.01 -17.18
N PHE A 158 18.13 -6.36 -15.95
CA PHE A 158 19.21 -7.29 -15.59
C PHE A 158 18.98 -8.72 -16.09
N LEU A 159 17.73 -9.09 -16.42
CA LEU A 159 17.32 -10.42 -16.87
C LEU A 159 17.00 -10.46 -18.39
N GLN A 160 17.47 -9.48 -19.15
CA GLN A 160 17.23 -9.41 -20.59
C GLN A 160 17.77 -10.67 -21.28
N GLY A 161 16.89 -11.34 -22.03
CA GLY A 161 17.28 -12.52 -22.83
C GLY A 161 17.32 -13.84 -22.06
N VAL A 162 16.85 -13.89 -20.81
CA VAL A 162 16.70 -15.16 -20.09
C VAL A 162 15.44 -15.86 -20.59
N GLU A 163 15.59 -16.88 -21.40
CA GLU A 163 14.51 -17.79 -21.75
C GLU A 163 14.29 -18.75 -20.57
N LEU A 164 13.13 -18.66 -19.93
CA LEU A 164 12.73 -19.60 -18.90
C LEU A 164 12.02 -20.80 -19.53
N ASP A 165 12.36 -21.97 -19.02
CA ASP A 165 11.54 -23.16 -19.27
C ASP A 165 10.08 -22.93 -18.81
N VAL A 166 9.13 -23.34 -19.65
CA VAL A 166 7.69 -23.15 -19.38
C VAL A 166 7.28 -23.78 -18.05
N GLY A 167 7.87 -24.90 -17.67
CA GLY A 167 7.62 -25.56 -16.39
C GLY A 167 8.09 -24.72 -15.22
N ILE A 168 9.25 -24.09 -15.33
CA ILE A 168 9.81 -23.20 -14.31
C ILE A 168 8.95 -21.94 -14.18
N ALA A 169 8.58 -21.32 -15.30
CA ALA A 169 7.72 -20.15 -15.33
C ALA A 169 6.36 -20.42 -14.65
N ARG A 170 5.76 -21.57 -14.95
CA ARG A 170 4.52 -22.04 -14.32
C ARG A 170 4.69 -22.30 -12.84
N PHE A 171 5.77 -22.95 -12.42
CA PHE A 171 6.06 -23.20 -11.00
C PHE A 171 6.20 -21.89 -10.22
N ILE A 172 6.93 -20.90 -10.75
CA ILE A 172 7.06 -19.58 -10.11
C ILE A 172 5.71 -18.90 -10.00
N SER A 173 4.91 -18.92 -11.07
CA SER A 173 3.58 -18.33 -11.10
C SER A 173 2.66 -18.92 -10.02
N LEU A 174 2.60 -20.23 -9.92
CA LEU A 174 1.81 -20.92 -8.89
C LEU A 174 2.34 -20.65 -7.49
N SER A 175 3.66 -20.56 -7.31
CA SER A 175 4.27 -20.19 -6.02
C SER A 175 3.85 -18.78 -5.57
N VAL A 176 3.73 -17.81 -6.48
CA VAL A 176 3.21 -16.48 -6.19
C VAL A 176 1.75 -16.55 -5.72
N VAL A 177 0.91 -17.39 -6.34
CA VAL A 177 -0.48 -17.58 -5.93
C VAL A 177 -0.56 -18.19 -4.53
N VAL A 178 0.18 -19.26 -4.28
CA VAL A 178 0.24 -19.91 -2.94
C VAL A 178 0.69 -18.91 -1.88
N LEU A 179 1.72 -18.09 -2.20
CA LEU A 179 2.19 -17.06 -1.29
C LEU A 179 1.08 -16.05 -0.97
N GLN A 180 0.25 -15.65 -1.95
CA GLN A 180 -0.87 -14.74 -1.69
C GLN A 180 -1.89 -15.32 -0.69
N PHE A 181 -2.24 -16.60 -0.81
CA PHE A 181 -3.12 -17.25 0.16
C PHE A 181 -2.47 -17.45 1.53
N SER A 182 -1.15 -17.52 1.60
CA SER A 182 -0.44 -17.62 2.88
C SER A 182 -0.64 -16.41 3.79
N ILE A 183 -1.19 -15.28 3.28
CA ILE A 183 -1.56 -14.11 4.10
C ILE A 183 -2.51 -14.49 5.23
N LEU A 184 -3.36 -15.52 5.05
CA LEU A 184 -4.24 -16.00 6.12
C LEU A 184 -3.48 -16.40 7.38
N LEU A 185 -2.23 -16.85 7.24
CA LEU A 185 -1.39 -17.25 8.36
C LEU A 185 -0.94 -16.05 9.22
N ILE A 186 -1.10 -14.80 8.73
CA ILE A 186 -0.75 -13.60 9.51
C ILE A 186 -1.63 -13.45 10.75
N TRP A 187 -2.83 -14.06 10.74
CA TRP A 187 -3.73 -14.06 11.89
C TRP A 187 -3.22 -14.93 13.04
N PHE A 188 -2.37 -15.91 12.74
CA PHE A 188 -1.76 -16.75 13.76
C PHE A 188 -0.48 -16.10 14.29
N LYS A 189 -0.46 -15.82 15.60
CA LYS A 189 0.66 -15.12 16.27
C LYS A 189 2.04 -15.74 16.00
N LYS A 190 2.10 -17.09 15.91
CA LYS A 190 3.35 -17.83 15.67
C LYS A 190 3.87 -17.62 14.23
N CYS A 191 2.99 -17.51 13.24
CA CYS A 191 3.36 -17.42 11.82
C CYS A 191 3.57 -15.98 11.36
N ARG A 192 3.07 -14.98 12.11
CA ARG A 192 3.01 -13.57 11.70
C ARG A 192 4.35 -13.01 11.23
N LYS A 193 5.44 -13.26 11.97
CA LYS A 193 6.77 -12.75 11.61
C LYS A 193 7.28 -13.34 10.30
N LEU A 194 7.15 -14.67 10.14
CA LEU A 194 7.58 -15.37 8.93
C LEU A 194 6.82 -14.85 7.71
N ILE A 195 5.50 -14.75 7.82
CA ILE A 195 4.66 -14.26 6.73
C ILE A 195 5.03 -12.81 6.38
N ALA A 196 5.22 -11.92 7.35
CA ALA A 196 5.64 -10.55 7.09
C ALA A 196 6.97 -10.49 6.31
N ILE A 197 7.96 -11.30 6.70
CA ILE A 197 9.26 -11.37 6.00
C ILE A 197 9.07 -11.87 4.56
N LEU A 198 8.31 -12.94 4.35
CA LEU A 198 8.05 -13.47 3.00
C LEU A 198 7.38 -12.45 2.08
N PHE A 199 6.45 -11.64 2.62
CA PHE A 199 5.80 -10.59 1.83
C PHE A 199 6.72 -9.41 1.52
N ILE A 200 7.64 -9.06 2.42
CA ILE A 200 8.67 -8.02 2.15
C ILE A 200 9.62 -8.49 1.05
N LEU A 201 10.06 -9.75 1.10
CA LEU A 201 11.00 -10.31 0.10
C LEU A 201 10.36 -10.49 -1.28
N LYS A 202 9.03 -10.57 -1.37
CA LYS A 202 8.29 -10.69 -2.64
C LYS A 202 8.21 -9.37 -3.41
N HIS A 203 8.19 -8.24 -2.71
CA HIS A 203 8.06 -6.89 -3.27
C HIS A 203 9.42 -6.21 -3.42
#